data_388c08f01e2e694650676e458f8f3f73
#
_entry.id   388c08f01e2e694650676e458f8f3f73
#
_cell.length_a   1.000
_cell.length_b   1.000
_cell.length_c   1.000
_cell.angle_alpha   90.00
_cell.angle_beta   90.00
_cell.angle_gamma   90.00
#
_symmetry.space_group_name_H-M   'P 1'
#
loop_
_entity.id
_entity.type
_entity.pdbx_description
1 polymer ?
#
loop_
_entity_poly.entity_id
_entity_poly.type
_entity_poly.pdbx_seq_one_letter_code
_entity_poly.pdbx_strand_id
1 'polypeptide(L)'
;ENNRVVIDSRINESGTVYYASDSDYQKLYSVDKNSANRQKLSDNSVCELEMYDNNVYYLSKNDRHLYRANDITGEEELINKTVNKIAVDDGWIYYQESDGGKKSGVLYRMNIDSGDVERLTDNSVRYPKKYKDYIYFNLDNDNIMYGITLDGTSLVKLSMGDSDVKLYPFNCFYHGDYLFVEN
;
A
#
# COMPACT_ATOMS: atom_id res chain seq x y z
N GLU A 1 3.13 -26.66 -17.80
CA GLU A 1 3.74 -25.50 -17.14
C GLU A 1 2.60 -24.64 -16.61
N ASN A 2 2.40 -24.65 -15.30
CA ASN A 2 1.38 -23.81 -14.68
C ASN A 2 1.91 -22.37 -14.63
N ASN A 3 1.37 -21.48 -15.44
CA ASN A 3 1.52 -20.04 -15.29
C ASN A 3 0.87 -19.63 -13.95
N ARG A 4 1.69 -19.57 -12.90
CA ARG A 4 1.25 -19.10 -11.59
C ARG A 4 1.19 -17.56 -11.62
N VAL A 5 0.01 -17.02 -11.45
CA VAL A 5 -0.18 -15.57 -11.31
C VAL A 5 0.30 -15.17 -9.91
N VAL A 6 1.30 -14.30 -9.85
CA VAL A 6 1.71 -13.63 -8.62
C VAL A 6 0.80 -12.42 -8.45
N ILE A 7 0.02 -12.38 -7.38
CA ILE A 7 -0.99 -11.34 -7.18
C ILE A 7 -0.36 -10.01 -6.72
N ASP A 8 0.69 -10.10 -5.91
CA ASP A 8 1.49 -8.95 -5.49
C ASP A 8 2.92 -9.39 -5.22
N SER A 9 3.90 -8.57 -5.60
CA SER A 9 5.31 -8.87 -5.41
C SER A 9 6.15 -7.61 -5.26
N ARG A 10 7.24 -7.72 -4.49
CA ARG A 10 8.28 -6.70 -4.36
C ARG A 10 9.65 -7.37 -4.52
N ILE A 11 10.62 -6.58 -4.91
CA ILE A 11 12.02 -7.02 -5.02
C ILE A 11 12.90 -6.02 -4.28
N ASN A 12 13.82 -6.51 -3.44
CA ASN A 12 14.80 -5.68 -2.76
C ASN A 12 16.06 -5.45 -3.62
N GLU A 13 16.97 -4.63 -3.14
CA GLU A 13 18.22 -4.30 -3.83
C GLU A 13 19.14 -5.50 -4.05
N SER A 14 19.11 -6.49 -3.15
CA SER A 14 19.88 -7.74 -3.29
C SER A 14 19.29 -8.70 -4.33
N GLY A 15 18.07 -8.43 -4.79
CA GLY A 15 17.34 -9.23 -5.77
C GLY A 15 16.51 -10.35 -5.15
N THR A 16 16.23 -10.30 -3.85
CA THR A 16 15.25 -11.19 -3.23
C THR A 16 13.84 -10.73 -3.60
N VAL A 17 13.03 -11.65 -4.08
CA VAL A 17 11.64 -11.41 -4.44
C VAL A 17 10.73 -11.85 -3.30
N TYR A 18 9.86 -10.96 -2.86
CA TYR A 18 8.81 -11.21 -1.87
C TYR A 18 7.47 -11.27 -2.58
N TYR A 19 6.66 -12.26 -2.25
CA TYR A 19 5.40 -12.46 -2.98
C TYR A 19 4.35 -13.22 -2.18
N ALA A 20 3.09 -12.97 -2.52
CA ALA A 20 1.96 -13.79 -2.09
C ALA A 20 1.86 -15.05 -2.96
N SER A 21 2.01 -16.22 -2.35
CA SER A 21 2.02 -17.48 -3.09
C SER A 21 0.63 -18.05 -3.33
N ASP A 22 0.19 -18.04 -4.58
CA ASP A 22 -1.12 -18.58 -4.98
C ASP A 22 -1.28 -20.08 -4.65
N SER A 23 -0.18 -20.83 -4.73
CA SER A 23 -0.16 -22.28 -4.43
C SER A 23 -0.27 -22.60 -2.93
N ASP A 24 -0.18 -21.60 -2.05
CA ASP A 24 -0.33 -21.73 -0.60
C ASP A 24 -1.22 -20.62 -0.05
N TYR A 25 -2.41 -20.48 -0.61
CA TYR A 25 -3.46 -19.55 -0.14
C TYR A 25 -3.00 -18.10 0.03
N GLN A 26 -2.11 -17.64 -0.85
CA GLN A 26 -1.55 -16.27 -0.82
C GLN A 26 -0.71 -15.94 0.43
N LYS A 27 -0.12 -16.93 1.07
CA LYS A 27 0.82 -16.72 2.17
C LYS A 27 2.11 -16.05 1.68
N LEU A 28 2.78 -15.32 2.59
CA LEU A 28 3.99 -14.56 2.30
C LEU A 28 5.20 -15.48 2.16
N TYR A 29 5.91 -15.31 1.05
CA TYR A 29 7.15 -16.01 0.74
C TYR A 29 8.22 -15.06 0.24
N SER A 30 9.47 -15.45 0.44
CA SER A 30 10.62 -14.89 -0.27
C SER A 30 11.32 -15.95 -1.11
N VAL A 31 12.04 -15.50 -2.15
CA VAL A 31 12.94 -16.31 -2.95
C VAL A 31 14.14 -15.45 -3.39
N ASP A 32 15.33 -15.94 -3.11
CA ASP A 32 16.57 -15.33 -3.60
C ASP A 32 16.79 -15.68 -5.07
N LYS A 33 17.13 -14.67 -5.89
CA LYS A 33 17.33 -14.84 -7.34
C LYS A 33 18.45 -15.80 -7.71
N ASN A 34 19.46 -15.97 -6.84
CA ASN A 34 20.65 -16.76 -7.12
C ASN A 34 20.52 -18.20 -6.61
N SER A 35 19.86 -18.40 -5.47
CA SER A 35 19.78 -19.70 -4.81
C SER A 35 18.52 -20.48 -5.15
N ALA A 36 17.49 -19.80 -5.65
CA ALA A 36 16.14 -20.33 -5.80
C ALA A 36 15.55 -20.93 -4.50
N ASN A 37 16.19 -20.67 -3.35
CA ASN A 37 15.66 -21.07 -2.04
C ASN A 37 14.41 -20.27 -1.73
N ARG A 38 13.31 -20.98 -1.63
CA ARG A 38 12.02 -20.43 -1.24
C ARG A 38 11.86 -20.55 0.27
N GLN A 39 11.59 -19.44 0.92
CA GLN A 39 11.31 -19.34 2.34
C GLN A 39 9.91 -18.81 2.57
N LYS A 40 9.16 -19.43 3.47
CA LYS A 40 7.89 -18.92 3.96
C LYS A 40 8.15 -17.93 5.09
N LEU A 41 7.63 -16.73 4.98
CA LEU A 41 7.81 -15.65 5.95
C LEU A 41 6.62 -15.47 6.89
N SER A 42 5.40 -15.85 6.46
CA SER A 42 4.20 -15.75 7.29
C SER A 42 3.18 -16.83 6.94
N ASP A 43 2.36 -17.21 7.92
CA ASP A 43 1.19 -18.04 7.75
C ASP A 43 -0.08 -17.24 7.41
N ASN A 44 -0.01 -15.91 7.45
CA ASN A 44 -1.09 -15.03 7.03
C ASN A 44 -1.21 -14.99 5.51
N SER A 45 -2.44 -14.97 5.00
CA SER A 45 -2.72 -14.66 3.60
C SER A 45 -2.59 -13.16 3.37
N VAL A 46 -1.85 -12.76 2.32
CA VAL A 46 -1.51 -11.37 2.00
C VAL A 46 -2.44 -10.81 0.93
N CYS A 47 -2.88 -9.57 1.06
CA CYS A 47 -3.62 -8.85 0.03
C CYS A 47 -2.97 -7.56 -0.45
N GLU A 48 -2.01 -7.02 0.28
CA GLU A 48 -1.14 -5.90 -0.12
C GLU A 48 0.25 -6.10 0.47
N LEU A 49 1.28 -5.70 -0.26
CA LEU A 49 2.67 -5.93 0.08
C LEU A 49 3.49 -4.69 -0.24
N GLU A 50 4.24 -4.20 0.74
CA GLU A 50 5.21 -3.12 0.59
C GLU A 50 6.53 -3.49 1.25
N MET A 51 7.60 -2.77 0.89
CA MET A 51 8.93 -2.98 1.45
C MET A 51 9.58 -1.68 1.84
N TYR A 52 10.29 -1.72 2.95
CA TYR A 52 11.19 -0.66 3.35
C TYR A 52 12.33 -1.25 4.19
N ASP A 53 13.56 -0.88 3.84
CA ASP A 53 14.77 -1.44 4.44
C ASP A 53 14.74 -3.00 4.34
N ASN A 54 15.02 -3.73 5.40
CA ASN A 54 14.96 -5.20 5.43
C ASN A 54 13.62 -5.74 5.97
N ASN A 55 12.55 -4.95 5.89
CA ASN A 55 11.24 -5.33 6.38
C ASN A 55 10.21 -5.36 5.25
N VAL A 56 9.33 -6.34 5.35
CA VAL A 56 8.16 -6.50 4.50
C VAL A 56 6.93 -6.09 5.30
N TYR A 57 6.21 -5.10 4.82
CA TYR A 57 4.94 -4.65 5.38
C TYR A 57 3.80 -5.21 4.56
N TYR A 58 2.82 -5.82 5.19
CA TYR A 58 1.72 -6.43 4.46
C TYR A 58 0.39 -6.33 5.19
N LEU A 59 -0.70 -6.30 4.42
CA LEU A 59 -2.04 -6.47 4.93
C LEU A 59 -2.44 -7.94 4.88
N SER A 60 -2.82 -8.47 6.02
CA SER A 60 -3.44 -9.77 6.11
C SER A 60 -4.85 -9.73 5.50
N LYS A 61 -5.14 -10.70 4.66
CA LYS A 61 -6.45 -10.87 4.02
C LYS A 61 -7.51 -11.35 5.01
N ASN A 62 -7.08 -12.05 6.06
CA ASN A 62 -7.97 -12.70 7.01
C ASN A 62 -8.62 -11.72 7.98
N ASP A 63 -7.84 -10.77 8.50
CA ASP A 63 -8.26 -9.84 9.55
C ASP A 63 -8.10 -8.36 9.19
N ARG A 64 -7.50 -8.06 8.03
CA ARG A 64 -7.20 -6.69 7.58
C ARG A 64 -6.25 -5.93 8.49
N HIS A 65 -5.43 -6.64 9.25
CA HIS A 65 -4.38 -6.04 10.06
C HIS A 65 -3.10 -5.81 9.24
N LEU A 66 -2.38 -4.77 9.61
CA LEU A 66 -1.05 -4.47 9.08
C LEU A 66 0.01 -5.17 9.95
N TYR A 67 0.82 -5.96 9.27
CA TYR A 67 1.95 -6.68 9.86
C TYR A 67 3.27 -6.22 9.25
N ARG A 68 4.33 -6.38 10.03
CA ARG A 68 5.71 -6.30 9.57
C ARG A 68 6.36 -7.67 9.73
N ALA A 69 7.04 -8.17 8.72
CA ALA A 69 7.90 -9.34 8.78
C ALA A 69 9.33 -8.91 8.45
N ASN A 70 10.29 -9.31 9.30
CA ASN A 70 11.69 -9.11 9.01
C ASN A 70 12.18 -10.22 8.07
N ASP A 71 12.82 -9.86 6.97
CA ASP A 71 13.21 -10.80 5.92
C ASP A 71 14.43 -11.66 6.31
N ILE A 72 15.20 -11.21 7.28
CA ILE A 72 16.41 -11.90 7.76
C ILE A 72 16.08 -12.86 8.90
N THR A 73 15.33 -12.39 9.90
CA THR A 73 15.04 -13.17 11.12
C THR A 73 13.76 -13.98 11.02
N GLY A 74 12.86 -13.63 10.11
CA GLY A 74 11.51 -14.22 10.01
C GLY A 74 10.57 -13.80 11.13
N GLU A 75 10.96 -12.82 11.96
CA GLU A 75 10.10 -12.30 13.02
C GLU A 75 8.95 -11.50 12.44
N GLU A 76 7.74 -11.76 12.94
CA GLU A 76 6.51 -11.11 12.53
C GLU A 76 5.93 -10.29 13.68
N GLU A 77 5.49 -9.07 13.37
CA GLU A 77 4.92 -8.15 14.34
C GLU A 77 3.63 -7.53 13.80
N LEU A 78 2.62 -7.44 14.66
CA LEU A 78 1.40 -6.67 14.38
C LEU A 78 1.68 -5.18 14.58
N ILE A 79 1.58 -4.39 13.51
CA ILE A 79 1.83 -2.95 13.53
C ILE A 79 0.55 -2.15 13.80
N ASN A 80 -0.55 -2.49 13.13
CA ASN A 80 -1.82 -1.80 13.27
C ASN A 80 -3.00 -2.71 12.94
N LYS A 81 -4.16 -2.39 13.48
CA LYS A 81 -5.43 -3.10 13.25
C LYS A 81 -6.31 -2.27 12.31
N THR A 82 -7.20 -2.96 11.60
CA THR A 82 -8.25 -2.31 10.80
C THR A 82 -7.74 -1.34 9.71
N VAL A 83 -6.86 -1.83 8.84
CA VAL A 83 -6.29 -1.07 7.71
C VAL A 83 -6.84 -1.57 6.38
N ASN A 84 -7.20 -0.66 5.48
CA ASN A 84 -7.70 -0.98 4.14
C ASN A 84 -6.62 -0.94 3.06
N LYS A 85 -5.72 0.03 3.14
CA LYS A 85 -4.68 0.30 2.15
C LYS A 85 -3.40 0.73 2.85
N ILE A 86 -2.26 0.35 2.28
CA ILE A 86 -0.94 0.77 2.73
C ILE A 86 -0.08 1.29 1.57
N ALA A 87 0.87 2.14 1.91
CA ALA A 87 2.05 2.47 1.12
C ALA A 87 3.21 2.74 2.09
N VAL A 88 4.44 2.44 1.69
CA VAL A 88 5.62 2.71 2.51
C VAL A 88 6.61 3.54 1.71
N ASP A 89 7.16 4.58 2.32
CA ASP A 89 8.13 5.48 1.70
C ASP A 89 8.89 6.27 2.75
N ASP A 90 10.21 6.36 2.58
CA ASP A 90 11.13 7.19 3.36
C ASP A 90 10.88 7.17 4.89
N GLY A 91 10.82 5.98 5.47
CA GLY A 91 10.62 5.78 6.91
C GLY A 91 9.20 5.99 7.41
N TRP A 92 8.23 6.13 6.51
CA TRP A 92 6.82 6.30 6.87
C TRP A 92 5.94 5.22 6.26
N ILE A 93 4.95 4.77 7.04
CA ILE A 93 3.82 3.97 6.56
C ILE A 93 2.63 4.89 6.40
N TYR A 94 2.09 4.97 5.20
CA TYR A 94 0.84 5.65 4.87
C TYR A 94 -0.27 4.61 4.83
N TYR A 95 -1.34 4.84 5.55
CA TYR A 95 -2.42 3.87 5.60
C TYR A 95 -3.80 4.51 5.67
N GLN A 96 -4.76 3.81 5.09
CA GLN A 96 -6.18 4.14 5.24
C GLN A 96 -6.75 3.28 6.36
N GLU A 97 -7.26 3.93 7.40
CA GLU A 97 -7.98 3.24 8.46
C GLU A 97 -9.28 2.63 7.92
N SER A 98 -9.61 1.43 8.37
CA SER A 98 -10.87 0.77 8.01
C SER A 98 -11.94 1.08 9.04
N ASP A 99 -13.10 1.55 8.59
CA ASP A 99 -14.30 1.72 9.41
C ASP A 99 -15.24 0.52 9.20
N GLY A 100 -15.06 -0.53 9.99
CA GLY A 100 -15.98 -1.67 10.04
C GLY A 100 -16.18 -2.40 8.70
N GLY A 101 -15.14 -2.47 7.86
CA GLY A 101 -15.20 -3.15 6.55
C GLY A 101 -15.64 -2.28 5.38
N LYS A 102 -15.84 -0.98 5.59
CA LYS A 102 -16.05 -0.02 4.50
C LYS A 102 -14.78 0.14 3.68
N LYS A 103 -14.92 0.43 2.39
CA LYS A 103 -13.81 0.75 1.47
C LYS A 103 -13.33 2.21 1.59
N SER A 104 -13.87 2.97 2.51
CA SER A 104 -13.50 4.34 2.84
C SER A 104 -12.95 4.42 4.26
N GLY A 105 -12.13 5.42 4.54
CA GLY A 105 -11.55 5.67 5.85
C GLY A 105 -10.61 6.86 5.81
N VAL A 106 -10.22 7.34 6.96
CA VAL A 106 -9.28 8.46 7.10
C VAL A 106 -7.87 8.01 6.75
N LEU A 107 -7.08 8.89 6.13
CA LEU A 107 -5.66 8.66 5.88
C LEU A 107 -4.83 9.10 7.08
N TYR A 108 -3.87 8.26 7.41
CA TYR A 108 -2.84 8.49 8.41
C TYR A 108 -1.46 8.19 7.84
N ARG A 109 -0.44 8.72 8.49
CA ARG A 109 0.93 8.23 8.36
C ARG A 109 1.48 7.86 9.73
N MET A 110 2.37 6.90 9.76
CA MET A 110 3.06 6.44 10.97
C MET A 110 4.56 6.39 10.69
N ASN A 111 5.34 7.00 11.55
CA ASN A 111 6.79 6.88 11.49
C ASN A 111 7.21 5.45 11.90
N ILE A 112 8.04 4.81 11.09
CA ILE A 112 8.44 3.40 11.28
C ILE A 112 9.28 3.22 12.55
N ASP A 113 10.14 4.19 12.87
CA ASP A 113 11.09 4.08 13.99
C ASP A 113 10.47 4.49 15.33
N SER A 114 9.75 5.61 15.36
CA SER A 114 9.16 6.12 16.60
C SER A 114 7.77 5.55 16.89
N GLY A 115 7.05 5.10 15.87
CA GLY A 115 5.63 4.69 15.98
C GLY A 115 4.66 5.87 16.09
N ASP A 116 5.14 7.12 15.95
CA ASP A 116 4.28 8.30 16.00
C ASP A 116 3.31 8.32 14.82
N VAL A 117 2.04 8.59 15.13
CA VAL A 117 0.95 8.60 14.15
C VAL A 117 0.44 10.02 13.92
N GLU A 118 0.34 10.38 12.66
CA GLU A 118 -0.19 11.67 12.22
C GLU A 118 -1.38 11.46 11.27
N ARG A 119 -2.41 12.24 11.46
CA ARG A 119 -3.59 12.25 10.62
C ARG A 119 -3.36 13.14 9.39
N LEU A 120 -3.60 12.62 8.19
CA LEU A 120 -3.43 13.36 6.94
C LEU A 120 -4.72 13.98 6.40
N THR A 121 -5.89 13.37 6.62
CA THR A 121 -7.16 13.88 6.11
C THR A 121 -8.22 13.99 7.20
N ASP A 122 -9.04 15.05 7.15
CA ASP A 122 -10.18 15.22 8.08
C ASP A 122 -11.38 14.36 7.69
N ASN A 123 -11.54 14.11 6.42
CA ASN A 123 -12.64 13.32 5.88
C ASN A 123 -12.20 11.92 5.46
N SER A 124 -13.15 11.00 5.46
CA SER A 124 -12.95 9.68 4.87
C SER A 124 -12.71 9.78 3.36
N VAL A 125 -11.74 9.03 2.89
CA VAL A 125 -11.33 8.96 1.50
C VAL A 125 -11.56 7.57 0.93
N ARG A 126 -11.65 7.47 -0.39
CA ARG A 126 -11.78 6.23 -1.14
C ARG A 126 -10.62 6.07 -2.11
N TYR A 127 -10.20 4.83 -2.30
CA TYR A 127 -9.23 4.43 -3.34
C TYR A 127 -7.89 5.18 -3.26
N PRO A 128 -7.27 5.34 -2.07
CA PRO A 128 -6.00 6.03 -1.97
C PRO A 128 -4.92 5.30 -2.76
N LYS A 129 -4.11 6.06 -3.50
CA LYS A 129 -2.99 5.57 -4.29
C LYS A 129 -1.82 6.53 -4.19
N LYS A 130 -0.72 6.06 -3.62
CA LYS A 130 0.53 6.83 -3.57
C LYS A 130 1.18 6.88 -4.95
N TYR A 131 1.62 8.07 -5.34
CA TYR A 131 2.53 8.28 -6.46
C TYR A 131 3.43 9.49 -6.22
N LYS A 132 4.75 9.30 -6.29
CA LYS A 132 5.75 10.32 -5.96
C LYS A 132 5.46 10.93 -4.58
N ASP A 133 5.42 12.24 -4.49
CA ASP A 133 5.24 13.03 -3.28
C ASP A 133 3.78 13.23 -2.87
N TYR A 134 2.84 12.52 -3.51
CA TYR A 134 1.41 12.65 -3.26
C TYR A 134 0.72 11.32 -3.02
N ILE A 135 -0.36 11.38 -2.23
CA ILE A 135 -1.40 10.35 -2.19
C ILE A 135 -2.65 10.93 -2.88
N TYR A 136 -3.09 10.27 -3.95
CA TYR A 136 -4.30 10.63 -4.70
C TYR A 136 -5.48 9.80 -4.21
N PHE A 137 -6.67 10.44 -4.12
CA PHE A 137 -7.88 9.80 -3.61
C PHE A 137 -9.14 10.54 -4.06
N ASN A 138 -10.31 9.92 -3.82
CA ASN A 138 -11.61 10.62 -3.83
C ASN A 138 -12.10 10.80 -2.39
N LEU A 139 -12.79 11.88 -2.11
CA LEU A 139 -13.57 12.02 -0.87
C LEU A 139 -14.76 11.03 -0.91
N ASP A 140 -15.23 10.60 0.25
CA ASP A 140 -16.30 9.59 0.33
C ASP A 140 -17.65 10.10 -0.22
N ASN A 141 -17.85 11.41 -0.23
CA ASN A 141 -19.08 12.07 -0.65
C ASN A 141 -19.07 12.66 -2.07
N ASP A 142 -17.94 12.58 -2.78
CA ASP A 142 -17.83 13.03 -4.17
C ASP A 142 -16.91 12.11 -5.00
N ASN A 143 -16.90 12.31 -6.31
CA ASN A 143 -16.05 11.57 -7.23
C ASN A 143 -14.92 12.42 -7.80
N ILE A 144 -14.60 13.54 -7.17
CA ILE A 144 -13.53 14.42 -7.58
C ILE A 144 -12.22 13.85 -7.06
N MET A 145 -11.18 13.90 -7.87
CA MET A 145 -9.85 13.48 -7.47
C MET A 145 -9.12 14.58 -6.71
N TYR A 146 -8.55 14.22 -5.60
CA TYR A 146 -7.69 15.05 -4.77
C TYR A 146 -6.30 14.44 -4.66
N GLY A 147 -5.31 15.27 -4.36
CA GLY A 147 -3.97 14.85 -4.00
C GLY A 147 -3.54 15.55 -2.71
N ILE A 148 -2.97 14.79 -1.78
CA ILE A 148 -2.35 15.34 -0.57
C ILE A 148 -0.86 15.02 -0.57
N THR A 149 -0.03 15.97 -0.18
CA THR A 149 1.40 15.74 0.01
C THR A 149 1.66 14.71 1.11
N LEU A 150 2.79 14.01 1.03
CA LEU A 150 3.15 12.95 2.00
C LEU A 150 3.31 13.49 3.43
N ASP A 151 3.63 14.77 3.60
CA ASP A 151 3.69 15.43 4.89
C ASP A 151 2.33 15.98 5.38
N GLY A 152 1.28 15.88 4.55
CA GLY A 152 -0.05 16.36 4.89
C GLY A 152 -0.25 17.88 4.80
N THR A 153 0.78 18.64 4.40
CA THR A 153 0.75 20.12 4.46
C THR A 153 -0.02 20.76 3.31
N SER A 154 -0.19 20.07 2.19
CA SER A 154 -0.88 20.61 1.01
C SER A 154 -1.91 19.62 0.47
N LEU A 155 -3.15 20.06 0.40
CA LEU A 155 -4.26 19.35 -0.23
C LEU A 155 -4.63 20.08 -1.51
N VAL A 156 -4.62 19.40 -2.64
CA VAL A 156 -4.98 19.93 -3.94
C VAL A 156 -6.17 19.19 -4.52
N LYS A 157 -7.09 19.93 -5.13
CA LYS A 157 -8.17 19.40 -5.94
C LYS A 157 -7.69 19.33 -7.39
N LEU A 158 -7.83 18.19 -8.04
CA LEU A 158 -7.42 18.08 -9.43
C LEU A 158 -8.50 18.64 -10.36
N SER A 159 -8.06 19.46 -11.32
CA SER A 159 -8.92 20.03 -12.35
C SER A 159 -8.24 19.96 -13.72
N MET A 160 -9.05 19.90 -14.79
CA MET A 160 -8.63 20.04 -16.19
C MET A 160 -9.32 21.27 -16.76
N GLY A 161 -8.56 22.37 -16.86
CA GLY A 161 -9.15 23.70 -17.15
C GLY A 161 -10.09 24.10 -16.03
N ASP A 162 -11.32 24.51 -16.37
CA ASP A 162 -12.34 24.94 -15.40
C ASP A 162 -13.19 23.79 -14.82
N SER A 163 -12.86 22.54 -15.16
CA SER A 163 -13.65 21.36 -14.76
C SER A 163 -12.89 20.50 -13.76
N ASP A 164 -13.62 20.03 -12.73
CA ASP A 164 -13.11 19.03 -11.78
C ASP A 164 -12.81 17.69 -12.49
N VAL A 165 -11.70 17.07 -12.10
CA VAL A 165 -11.37 15.72 -12.58
C VAL A 165 -12.17 14.70 -11.78
N LYS A 166 -13.23 14.16 -12.40
CA LYS A 166 -14.10 13.12 -11.82
C LYS A 166 -13.60 11.74 -12.22
N LEU A 167 -12.54 11.30 -11.57
CA LEU A 167 -11.85 10.04 -11.88
C LEU A 167 -11.51 9.31 -10.59
N TYR A 168 -11.36 8.01 -10.70
CA TYR A 168 -10.89 7.19 -9.60
C TYR A 168 -9.39 6.93 -9.72
N PRO A 169 -8.58 7.08 -8.64
CA PRO A 169 -7.13 6.87 -8.70
C PRO A 169 -6.71 5.48 -9.20
N PHE A 170 -7.56 4.46 -9.08
CA PHE A 170 -7.26 3.12 -9.59
C PHE A 170 -7.36 3.00 -11.12
N ASN A 171 -8.10 3.91 -11.79
CA ASN A 171 -8.15 4.01 -13.26
C ASN A 171 -7.02 4.85 -13.83
N CYS A 172 -6.11 5.30 -12.99
CA CYS A 172 -5.00 6.14 -13.38
C CYS A 172 -3.70 5.36 -13.31
N PHE A 173 -2.85 5.53 -14.30
CA PHE A 173 -1.46 5.11 -14.24
C PHE A 173 -0.54 6.29 -14.53
N TYR A 174 0.63 6.24 -13.92
CA TYR A 174 1.61 7.33 -14.00
C TYR A 174 2.80 6.88 -14.82
N HIS A 175 3.24 7.76 -15.71
CA HIS A 175 4.49 7.57 -16.43
C HIS A 175 5.26 8.89 -16.45
N GLY A 176 6.43 8.90 -15.82
CA GLY A 176 7.20 10.14 -15.63
C GLY A 176 6.40 11.15 -14.80
N ASP A 177 6.17 12.34 -15.34
CA ASP A 177 5.43 13.42 -14.68
C ASP A 177 3.96 13.49 -15.12
N TYR A 178 3.51 12.53 -15.91
CA TYR A 178 2.18 12.52 -16.51
C TYR A 178 1.27 11.50 -15.83
N LEU A 179 0.04 11.92 -15.57
CA LEU A 179 -1.07 11.08 -15.17
C LEU A 179 -1.87 10.68 -16.40
N PHE A 180 -1.93 9.40 -16.69
CA PHE A 180 -2.76 8.84 -17.75
C PHE A 180 -4.03 8.26 -17.14
N VAL A 181 -5.14 8.46 -17.83
CA VAL A 181 -6.45 8.00 -17.41
C VAL A 181 -6.96 6.99 -18.44
N GLU A 182 -7.33 5.83 -17.96
CA GLU A 182 -8.01 4.83 -18.76
C GLU A 182 -9.53 5.15 -18.78
N ASN A 183 -10.07 5.43 -19.98
CA ASN A 183 -11.50 5.72 -20.19
C ASN A 183 -12.31 4.44 -20.32
#